data_ee42c15b770b81dd14d6ca3169ecd85f
#
_entry.id   ee42c15b770b81dd14d6ca3169ecd85f
#
_cell.length_a   1.000
_cell.length_b   1.000
_cell.length_c   1.000
_cell.angle_alpha   90.00
_cell.angle_beta   90.00
_cell.angle_gamma   90.00
#
_symmetry.space_group_name_H-M   'P 1'
#
loop_
_entity.id
_entity.type
_entity.pdbx_description
1 polymer ?
#
loop_
_entity_poly.entity_id
_entity_poly.type
_entity_poly.pdbx_seq_one_letter_code
_entity_poly.pdbx_strand_id
1 'polypeptide(L)'
;MPNAGDIGASDQGPEAGPILFKAQRILEERKIDITKAWLGSLVSRLDDLEALERFPTQESIRTSVELIEGLKRCLADEEALKQFLPGGTYYNQAATLGTLQRDGADAIGSLADSLCALEEAIWDGLADGMRSQDQELLELVRVLRLGLHRIMTAATEAYHKQSNAELDRLAHTDSLTGLYNRRYWEPELERYVELYKRYRHPFAILMLDFDNLKWVNDTFGHAAGDTALVHLATVMRMSIRDVDIPCRFGGDEFLILMPEADKNAIQMVGRRISESIHKTRFKLGRSFASLQVSFGSAACPEDGSDAEVLLRVADTMLYEAKESKKKRLSSTAP
;
A
#
# COMPACT_ATOMS: atom_id res chain seq x y z
N MET A 1 -18.55 -41.68 58.79
CA MET A 1 -17.72 -42.49 57.88
C MET A 1 -18.66 -43.13 56.89
N PRO A 2 -18.61 -42.90 55.58
CA PRO A 2 -17.61 -43.45 54.69
C PRO A 2 -17.07 -42.46 53.65
N ASN A 3 -15.85 -42.77 53.27
CA ASN A 3 -15.03 -42.52 52.08
C ASN A 3 -15.46 -41.55 50.99
N ALA A 4 -14.62 -40.54 50.82
CA ALA A 4 -14.45 -39.75 49.61
C ALA A 4 -13.87 -40.63 48.50
N GLY A 5 -14.61 -40.78 47.40
CA GLY A 5 -14.14 -41.33 46.14
C GLY A 5 -13.48 -40.26 45.32
N ASP A 6 -12.23 -40.55 45.01
CA ASP A 6 -11.37 -39.91 44.08
C ASP A 6 -11.97 -39.84 42.67
N ILE A 7 -12.25 -38.63 42.13
CA ILE A 7 -12.57 -38.44 40.72
C ILE A 7 -11.44 -37.63 40.12
N GLY A 8 -10.35 -38.33 39.81
CA GLY A 8 -9.39 -37.82 38.87
C GLY A 8 -9.95 -37.88 37.45
N ALA A 9 -10.55 -36.78 37.01
CA ALA A 9 -10.84 -36.58 35.59
C ALA A 9 -9.52 -36.19 34.88
N SER A 10 -8.90 -37.18 34.25
CA SER A 10 -7.86 -36.96 33.26
C SER A 10 -8.50 -36.31 32.04
N ASP A 11 -8.30 -35.02 31.89
CA ASP A 11 -8.55 -34.29 30.66
C ASP A 11 -7.45 -34.64 29.66
N GLN A 12 -7.55 -35.83 29.07
CA GLN A 12 -6.78 -36.25 27.90
C GLN A 12 -7.64 -35.92 26.70
N GLY A 13 -7.30 -34.78 26.03
CA GLY A 13 -7.77 -34.50 24.68
C GLY A 13 -7.47 -35.73 23.76
N PRO A 14 -8.13 -35.86 22.60
CA PRO A 14 -7.98 -37.02 21.73
C PRO A 14 -6.50 -37.19 21.37
N GLU A 15 -5.89 -38.32 21.83
CA GLU A 15 -4.54 -38.69 21.44
C GLU A 15 -4.50 -38.83 19.91
N ALA A 16 -3.65 -38.04 19.25
CA ALA A 16 -3.45 -38.09 17.81
C ALA A 16 -3.06 -39.54 17.43
N GLY A 17 -3.74 -40.11 16.44
CA GLY A 17 -3.47 -41.47 15.97
C GLY A 17 -2.01 -41.65 15.53
N PRO A 18 -1.49 -42.89 15.50
CA PRO A 18 -0.08 -43.20 15.21
C PRO A 18 0.44 -42.58 13.93
N ILE A 19 -0.40 -42.42 12.90
CA ILE A 19 -0.02 -41.80 11.62
C ILE A 19 0.10 -40.26 11.75
N LEU A 20 -0.79 -39.61 12.46
CA LEU A 20 -0.72 -38.15 12.71
C LEU A 20 0.55 -37.81 13.50
N PHE A 21 0.88 -38.56 14.52
CA PHE A 21 2.13 -38.42 15.28
C PHE A 21 3.39 -38.65 14.41
N LYS A 22 3.33 -39.64 13.54
CA LYS A 22 4.41 -39.89 12.58
C LYS A 22 4.57 -38.78 11.58
N ALA A 23 3.47 -38.23 11.05
CA ALA A 23 3.48 -37.07 10.14
C ALA A 23 4.06 -35.82 10.82
N GLN A 24 3.68 -35.55 12.06
CA GLN A 24 4.25 -34.45 12.85
C GLN A 24 5.77 -34.59 12.98
N ARG A 25 6.26 -35.77 13.29
CA ARG A 25 7.70 -36.03 13.41
C ARG A 25 8.42 -35.83 12.08
N ILE A 26 7.86 -36.32 10.98
CA ILE A 26 8.44 -36.12 9.64
C ILE A 26 8.49 -34.63 9.27
N LEU A 27 7.41 -33.87 9.50
CA LEU A 27 7.39 -32.44 9.24
C LEU A 27 8.43 -31.72 10.10
N GLU A 28 8.62 -32.10 11.38
CA GLU A 28 9.66 -31.48 12.23
C GLU A 28 11.07 -31.79 11.73
N GLU A 29 11.36 -33.08 11.44
CA GLU A 29 12.69 -33.53 11.02
C GLU A 29 13.08 -33.01 9.63
N ARG A 30 12.12 -32.85 8.72
CA ARG A 30 12.34 -32.47 7.29
C ARG A 30 11.93 -31.08 6.90
N LYS A 31 11.47 -30.23 7.81
CA LYS A 31 10.99 -28.87 7.50
C LYS A 31 11.99 -28.04 6.68
N ILE A 32 13.28 -28.18 6.96
CA ILE A 32 14.34 -27.48 6.21
C ILE A 32 14.48 -28.05 4.79
N ASP A 33 14.40 -29.35 4.63
CA ASP A 33 14.54 -30.01 3.33
C ASP A 33 13.31 -29.74 2.45
N ILE A 34 12.11 -29.74 3.02
CA ILE A 34 10.86 -29.34 2.37
C ILE A 34 10.96 -27.87 1.90
N THR A 35 11.43 -26.99 2.77
CA THR A 35 11.64 -25.58 2.42
C THR A 35 12.66 -25.40 1.28
N LYS A 36 13.77 -26.15 1.30
CA LYS A 36 14.77 -26.12 0.22
C LYS A 36 14.22 -26.64 -1.10
N ALA A 37 13.45 -27.74 -1.08
CA ALA A 37 12.81 -28.31 -2.26
C ALA A 37 11.83 -27.32 -2.90
N TRP A 38 10.99 -26.69 -2.07
CA TRP A 38 10.09 -25.64 -2.49
C TRP A 38 10.83 -24.45 -3.12
N LEU A 39 11.84 -23.89 -2.43
CA LEU A 39 12.64 -22.78 -2.96
C LEU A 39 13.36 -23.14 -4.25
N GLY A 40 13.90 -24.35 -4.33
CA GLY A 40 14.55 -24.87 -5.55
C GLY A 40 13.59 -24.91 -6.73
N SER A 41 12.34 -25.31 -6.50
CA SER A 41 11.28 -25.28 -7.51
C SER A 41 10.95 -23.84 -7.95
N LEU A 42 10.93 -22.87 -7.03
CA LEU A 42 10.68 -21.47 -7.37
C LEU A 42 11.84 -20.87 -8.16
N VAL A 43 13.07 -21.05 -7.69
CA VAL A 43 14.28 -20.54 -8.34
C VAL A 43 14.45 -21.10 -9.75
N SER A 44 14.10 -22.38 -9.97
CA SER A 44 14.19 -23.00 -11.30
C SER A 44 13.21 -22.41 -12.33
N ARG A 45 12.23 -21.66 -11.90
CA ARG A 45 11.21 -20.98 -12.74
C ARG A 45 11.51 -19.53 -13.00
N LEU A 46 12.56 -18.95 -12.39
CA LEU A 46 12.97 -17.57 -12.64
C LEU A 46 13.74 -17.50 -13.96
N ASP A 47 13.30 -16.62 -14.85
CA ASP A 47 13.79 -16.54 -16.24
C ASP A 47 15.13 -15.80 -16.36
N ASP A 48 15.53 -14.99 -15.35
CA ASP A 48 16.76 -14.21 -15.38
C ASP A 48 17.44 -14.03 -14.01
N LEU A 49 18.71 -13.55 -14.06
CA LEU A 49 19.51 -13.28 -12.87
C LEU A 49 19.02 -12.08 -12.06
N GLU A 50 18.37 -11.10 -12.69
CA GLU A 50 17.84 -9.94 -11.97
C GLU A 50 16.62 -10.33 -11.10
N ALA A 51 15.79 -11.22 -11.59
CA ALA A 51 14.68 -11.78 -10.82
C ALA A 51 15.18 -12.55 -9.59
N LEU A 52 16.28 -13.30 -9.74
CA LEU A 52 16.91 -14.04 -8.64
C LEU A 52 17.47 -13.11 -7.55
N GLU A 53 18.10 -11.99 -7.93
CA GLU A 53 18.64 -11.00 -6.98
C GLU A 53 17.52 -10.27 -6.20
N ARG A 54 16.37 -10.08 -6.81
CA ARG A 54 15.21 -9.43 -6.18
C ARG A 54 14.37 -10.37 -5.32
N PHE A 55 14.57 -11.69 -5.46
CA PHE A 55 13.75 -12.68 -4.76
C PHE A 55 14.04 -12.65 -3.24
N PRO A 56 13.03 -12.43 -2.37
CA PRO A 56 13.20 -12.26 -0.93
C PRO A 56 13.45 -13.62 -0.22
N THR A 57 14.60 -14.25 -0.51
CA THR A 57 14.93 -15.62 -0.12
C THR A 57 14.88 -15.86 1.39
N GLN A 58 15.43 -14.94 2.21
CA GLN A 58 15.47 -15.13 3.67
C GLN A 58 14.08 -15.05 4.29
N GLU A 59 13.25 -14.14 3.85
CA GLU A 59 11.90 -13.99 4.37
C GLU A 59 10.99 -15.12 3.91
N SER A 60 11.15 -15.57 2.67
CA SER A 60 10.45 -16.75 2.12
C SER A 60 10.80 -18.03 2.90
N ILE A 61 12.09 -18.24 3.25
CA ILE A 61 12.53 -19.37 4.10
C ILE A 61 11.84 -19.30 5.47
N ARG A 62 11.90 -18.16 6.15
CA ARG A 62 11.30 -18.00 7.48
C ARG A 62 9.80 -18.27 7.43
N THR A 63 9.10 -17.67 6.49
CA THR A 63 7.65 -17.80 6.34
C THR A 63 7.23 -19.24 6.05
N SER A 64 7.92 -19.95 5.16
CA SER A 64 7.61 -21.36 4.86
C SER A 64 7.85 -22.28 6.05
N VAL A 65 8.94 -22.10 6.79
CA VAL A 65 9.22 -22.88 8.01
C VAL A 65 8.11 -22.67 9.06
N GLU A 66 7.65 -21.44 9.25
CA GLU A 66 6.57 -21.11 10.18
C GLU A 66 5.22 -21.69 9.73
N LEU A 67 4.92 -21.71 8.42
CA LEU A 67 3.73 -22.35 7.88
C LEU A 67 3.76 -23.87 8.03
N ILE A 68 4.91 -24.54 7.80
CA ILE A 68 5.08 -25.98 8.05
C ILE A 68 4.89 -26.28 9.52
N GLU A 69 5.42 -25.46 10.42
CA GLU A 69 5.20 -25.57 11.87
C GLU A 69 3.72 -25.46 12.23
N GLY A 70 3.00 -24.52 11.59
CA GLY A 70 1.56 -24.38 11.73
C GLY A 70 0.79 -25.63 11.31
N LEU A 71 1.12 -26.20 10.15
CA LEU A 71 0.53 -27.44 9.67
C LEU A 71 0.80 -28.61 10.62
N LYS A 72 2.02 -28.73 11.13
CA LYS A 72 2.39 -29.73 12.14
C LYS A 72 1.52 -29.61 13.40
N ARG A 73 1.26 -28.40 13.88
CA ARG A 73 0.38 -28.17 15.03
C ARG A 73 -1.07 -28.56 14.74
N CYS A 74 -1.57 -28.32 13.53
CA CYS A 74 -2.91 -28.78 13.14
C CYS A 74 -3.07 -30.30 13.17
N LEU A 75 -1.98 -31.04 12.98
CA LEU A 75 -1.98 -32.51 13.12
C LEU A 75 -2.04 -32.95 14.58
N ALA A 76 -1.61 -32.10 15.52
CA ALA A 76 -1.72 -32.37 16.96
C ALA A 76 -3.10 -31.99 17.51
N ASP A 77 -3.59 -30.82 17.04
CA ASP A 77 -4.81 -30.21 17.52
C ASP A 77 -5.51 -29.50 16.35
N GLU A 78 -6.70 -29.97 15.97
CA GLU A 78 -7.48 -29.39 14.90
C GLU A 78 -7.89 -27.92 15.19
N GLU A 79 -8.01 -27.53 16.46
CA GLU A 79 -8.25 -26.15 16.86
C GLU A 79 -7.15 -25.19 16.37
N ALA A 80 -5.92 -25.68 16.17
CA ALA A 80 -4.84 -24.91 15.59
C ALA A 80 -5.15 -24.41 14.16
N LEU A 81 -6.10 -25.04 13.44
CA LEU A 81 -6.59 -24.54 12.15
C LEU A 81 -7.20 -23.11 12.25
N LYS A 82 -7.68 -22.71 13.43
CA LYS A 82 -8.19 -21.35 13.66
C LYS A 82 -7.10 -20.28 13.52
N GLN A 83 -5.83 -20.66 13.75
CA GLN A 83 -4.70 -19.75 13.57
C GLN A 83 -4.43 -19.38 12.09
N PHE A 84 -5.05 -20.10 11.16
CA PHE A 84 -5.06 -19.79 9.73
C PHE A 84 -6.26 -18.93 9.29
N LEU A 85 -7.12 -18.49 10.22
CA LEU A 85 -8.19 -17.52 9.96
C LEU A 85 -7.71 -16.09 10.18
N PRO A 86 -8.39 -15.06 9.63
CA PRO A 86 -8.04 -13.66 9.81
C PRO A 86 -7.79 -13.30 11.27
N GLY A 87 -6.63 -12.67 11.54
CA GLY A 87 -6.17 -12.35 12.88
C GLY A 87 -5.32 -13.42 13.57
N GLY A 88 -5.23 -14.62 13.04
CA GLY A 88 -4.38 -15.68 13.56
C GLY A 88 -2.92 -15.55 13.11
N THR A 89 -2.02 -16.21 13.84
CA THR A 89 -0.56 -16.15 13.58
C THR A 89 -0.21 -16.65 12.19
N TYR A 90 -0.70 -17.82 11.80
CA TYR A 90 -0.37 -18.43 10.51
C TYR A 90 -1.09 -17.79 9.33
N TYR A 91 -2.22 -17.12 9.56
CA TYR A 91 -2.85 -16.26 8.55
C TYR A 91 -1.91 -15.14 8.12
N ASN A 92 -1.28 -14.46 9.09
CA ASN A 92 -0.36 -13.36 8.79
C ASN A 92 0.88 -13.86 8.04
N GLN A 93 1.38 -15.05 8.36
CA GLN A 93 2.50 -15.64 7.63
C GLN A 93 2.12 -16.02 6.19
N ALA A 94 0.96 -16.62 5.98
CA ALA A 94 0.46 -16.92 4.64
C ALA A 94 0.20 -15.64 3.82
N ALA A 95 -0.33 -14.60 4.46
CA ALA A 95 -0.49 -13.28 3.85
C ALA A 95 0.85 -12.66 3.43
N THR A 96 1.89 -12.77 4.28
CA THR A 96 3.26 -12.34 3.94
C THR A 96 3.77 -13.08 2.71
N LEU A 97 3.56 -14.40 2.60
CA LEU A 97 3.95 -15.15 1.41
C LEU A 97 3.28 -14.59 0.14
N GLY A 98 1.99 -14.24 0.20
CA GLY A 98 1.27 -13.63 -0.91
C GLY A 98 1.83 -12.26 -1.32
N THR A 99 2.30 -11.46 -0.36
CA THR A 99 2.88 -10.14 -0.64
C THR A 99 4.30 -10.24 -1.19
N LEU A 100 5.13 -11.15 -0.69
CA LEU A 100 6.51 -11.37 -1.14
C LEU A 100 6.58 -11.81 -2.62
N GLN A 101 5.63 -12.61 -3.07
CA GLN A 101 5.56 -13.10 -4.44
C GLN A 101 5.28 -12.00 -5.46
N ARG A 102 4.70 -10.89 -5.06
CA ARG A 102 4.39 -9.77 -5.96
C ARG A 102 5.63 -8.96 -6.34
N ASP A 103 6.55 -8.76 -5.40
CA ASP A 103 7.70 -7.87 -5.59
C ASP A 103 8.79 -8.50 -6.50
N GLY A 104 8.65 -9.76 -6.85
CA GLY A 104 9.64 -10.53 -7.58
C GLY A 104 9.29 -10.98 -9.01
N ALA A 105 8.02 -10.94 -9.46
CA ALA A 105 7.68 -11.42 -10.82
C ALA A 105 6.27 -11.05 -11.28
N ASP A 106 6.13 -10.91 -12.56
CA ASP A 106 4.85 -10.84 -13.28
C ASP A 106 3.96 -12.05 -12.96
N ALA A 107 2.74 -11.75 -12.48
CA ALA A 107 1.57 -12.59 -12.62
C ALA A 107 1.11 -13.47 -11.45
N ILE A 108 -0.20 -13.43 -11.30
CA ILE A 108 -1.07 -14.36 -10.54
C ILE A 108 -0.68 -15.84 -10.74
N GLY A 109 -0.14 -16.21 -11.91
CA GLY A 109 0.41 -17.54 -12.19
C GLY A 109 1.54 -17.94 -11.25
N SER A 110 2.44 -17.03 -10.90
CA SER A 110 3.59 -17.32 -10.03
C SER A 110 3.17 -17.61 -8.57
N LEU A 111 2.15 -16.94 -8.02
CA LEU A 111 1.68 -17.23 -6.66
C LEU A 111 1.01 -18.61 -6.58
N ALA A 112 0.12 -18.93 -7.51
CA ALA A 112 -0.53 -20.23 -7.56
C ALA A 112 0.50 -21.37 -7.74
N ASP A 113 1.45 -21.19 -8.65
CA ASP A 113 2.54 -22.15 -8.88
C ASP A 113 3.43 -22.32 -7.66
N SER A 114 3.72 -21.24 -6.94
CA SER A 114 4.50 -21.28 -5.70
C SER A 114 3.79 -22.06 -4.59
N LEU A 115 2.49 -21.86 -4.45
CA LEU A 115 1.69 -22.56 -3.46
C LEU A 115 1.51 -24.04 -3.81
N CYS A 116 1.32 -24.38 -5.10
CA CYS A 116 1.32 -25.76 -5.56
C CYS A 116 2.68 -26.45 -5.31
N ALA A 117 3.79 -25.76 -5.58
CA ALA A 117 5.13 -26.31 -5.31
C ALA A 117 5.38 -26.52 -3.80
N LEU A 118 4.83 -25.66 -2.92
CA LEU A 118 4.88 -25.88 -1.48
C LEU A 118 4.06 -27.11 -1.07
N GLU A 119 2.88 -27.27 -1.64
CA GLU A 119 2.04 -28.45 -1.43
C GLU A 119 2.76 -29.73 -1.86
N GLU A 120 3.32 -29.78 -3.08
CA GLU A 120 4.10 -30.90 -3.60
C GLU A 120 5.28 -31.23 -2.68
N ALA A 121 6.08 -30.24 -2.28
CA ALA A 121 7.23 -30.46 -1.38
C ALA A 121 6.83 -31.04 -0.02
N ILE A 122 5.69 -30.65 0.53
CA ILE A 122 5.14 -31.19 1.78
C ILE A 122 4.73 -32.66 1.57
N TRP A 123 4.01 -32.97 0.49
CA TRP A 123 3.59 -34.35 0.19
C TRP A 123 4.76 -35.28 -0.08
N ASP A 124 5.75 -34.87 -0.85
CA ASP A 124 6.98 -35.65 -1.10
C ASP A 124 7.73 -35.89 0.20
N GLY A 125 7.85 -34.87 1.07
CA GLY A 125 8.44 -35.00 2.38
C GLY A 125 7.74 -36.03 3.28
N LEU A 126 6.42 -36.13 3.18
CA LEU A 126 5.61 -37.09 3.94
C LEU A 126 5.60 -38.49 3.30
N ALA A 127 5.54 -38.62 1.98
CA ALA A 127 5.42 -39.87 1.25
C ALA A 127 6.58 -40.84 1.52
N ASP A 128 7.81 -40.31 1.56
CA ASP A 128 9.02 -41.07 1.84
C ASP A 128 9.02 -41.78 3.20
N GLY A 129 8.17 -41.33 4.13
CA GLY A 129 8.12 -41.87 5.48
C GLY A 129 6.89 -42.72 5.82
N MET A 130 5.87 -42.78 4.96
CA MET A 130 4.57 -43.39 5.29
C MET A 130 4.29 -44.69 4.56
N ARG A 131 4.04 -45.77 5.32
CA ARG A 131 3.40 -47.01 4.82
C ARG A 131 2.01 -47.10 5.45
N SER A 132 0.94 -47.19 4.65
CA SER A 132 -0.44 -46.86 5.00
C SER A 132 -1.23 -47.91 5.79
N GLN A 133 -2.17 -47.40 6.65
CA GLN A 133 -3.45 -48.04 6.98
C GLN A 133 -4.56 -47.02 6.75
N ASP A 134 -5.67 -47.42 6.11
CA ASP A 134 -6.49 -46.51 5.29
C ASP A 134 -7.24 -45.38 5.99
N GLN A 135 -7.66 -45.51 7.24
CA GLN A 135 -8.55 -44.56 7.90
C GLN A 135 -7.81 -43.39 8.52
N GLU A 136 -6.66 -43.60 9.13
CA GLU A 136 -5.80 -42.53 9.68
C GLU A 136 -5.15 -41.71 8.58
N LEU A 137 -4.90 -42.31 7.40
CA LEU A 137 -4.42 -41.59 6.22
C LEU A 137 -5.44 -40.59 5.71
N LEU A 138 -6.72 -40.96 5.70
CA LEU A 138 -7.80 -40.02 5.32
C LEU A 138 -7.87 -38.82 6.24
N GLU A 139 -7.69 -39.00 7.55
CA GLU A 139 -7.68 -37.90 8.51
C GLU A 139 -6.48 -37.00 8.32
N LEU A 140 -5.30 -37.55 8.11
CA LEU A 140 -4.10 -36.77 7.78
C LEU A 140 -4.32 -35.94 6.52
N VAL A 141 -4.83 -36.54 5.43
CA VAL A 141 -5.14 -35.83 4.18
C VAL A 141 -6.15 -34.71 4.41
N ARG A 142 -7.19 -34.95 5.23
CA ARG A 142 -8.20 -33.94 5.55
C ARG A 142 -7.61 -32.72 6.25
N VAL A 143 -6.81 -32.94 7.29
CA VAL A 143 -6.22 -31.83 8.08
C VAL A 143 -5.21 -31.05 7.26
N LEU A 144 -4.31 -31.74 6.55
CA LEU A 144 -3.31 -31.07 5.69
C LEU A 144 -3.99 -30.27 4.56
N ARG A 145 -4.97 -30.88 3.90
CA ARG A 145 -5.72 -30.19 2.84
C ARG A 145 -6.44 -28.94 3.34
N LEU A 146 -7.05 -28.98 4.53
CA LEU A 146 -7.67 -27.80 5.14
C LEU A 146 -6.64 -26.73 5.47
N GLY A 147 -5.50 -27.10 6.04
CA GLY A 147 -4.40 -26.17 6.34
C GLY A 147 -3.85 -25.53 5.08
N LEU A 148 -3.50 -26.32 4.07
CA LEU A 148 -3.02 -25.82 2.78
C LEU A 148 -4.03 -24.92 2.06
N HIS A 149 -5.31 -25.32 2.06
CA HIS A 149 -6.36 -24.48 1.48
C HIS A 149 -6.47 -23.12 2.18
N ARG A 150 -6.33 -23.06 3.50
CA ARG A 150 -6.33 -21.80 4.26
C ARG A 150 -5.10 -20.95 3.98
N ILE A 151 -3.94 -21.56 3.83
CA ILE A 151 -2.71 -20.88 3.39
C ILE A 151 -2.94 -20.23 2.03
N MET A 152 -3.44 -21.00 1.06
CA MET A 152 -3.75 -20.50 -0.29
C MET A 152 -4.72 -19.34 -0.25
N THR A 153 -5.82 -19.46 0.49
CA THR A 153 -6.83 -18.39 0.60
C THR A 153 -6.22 -17.12 1.18
N ALA A 154 -5.51 -17.22 2.32
CA ALA A 154 -4.89 -16.07 2.98
C ALA A 154 -3.85 -15.37 2.08
N ALA A 155 -2.99 -16.14 1.41
CA ALA A 155 -1.99 -15.60 0.50
C ALA A 155 -2.62 -14.89 -0.70
N THR A 156 -3.65 -15.50 -1.31
CA THR A 156 -4.36 -14.94 -2.45
C THR A 156 -5.12 -13.67 -2.08
N GLU A 157 -5.81 -13.64 -0.94
CA GLU A 157 -6.50 -12.45 -0.44
C GLU A 157 -5.52 -11.29 -0.20
N ALA A 158 -4.37 -11.57 0.41
CA ALA A 158 -3.35 -10.56 0.65
C ALA A 158 -2.77 -10.01 -0.66
N TYR A 159 -2.47 -10.89 -1.62
CA TYR A 159 -2.01 -10.52 -2.96
C TYR A 159 -3.01 -9.59 -3.67
N HIS A 160 -4.30 -9.97 -3.71
CA HIS A 160 -5.33 -9.14 -4.32
C HIS A 160 -5.52 -7.81 -3.61
N LYS A 161 -5.53 -7.81 -2.28
CA LYS A 161 -5.66 -6.58 -1.50
C LYS A 161 -4.53 -5.59 -1.81
N GLN A 162 -3.30 -6.07 -1.85
CA GLN A 162 -2.14 -5.23 -2.17
C GLN A 162 -2.16 -4.78 -3.64
N SER A 163 -2.51 -5.68 -4.57
CA SER A 163 -2.63 -5.35 -5.99
C SER A 163 -3.70 -4.29 -6.23
N ASN A 164 -4.88 -4.42 -5.60
CA ASN A 164 -5.95 -3.43 -5.70
C ASN A 164 -5.54 -2.08 -5.10
N ALA A 165 -4.85 -2.08 -3.94
CA ALA A 165 -4.37 -0.85 -3.32
C ALA A 165 -3.34 -0.12 -4.21
N GLU A 166 -2.49 -0.87 -4.92
CA GLU A 166 -1.55 -0.27 -5.87
C GLU A 166 -2.24 0.24 -7.13
N LEU A 167 -3.22 -0.51 -7.67
CA LEU A 167 -4.05 -0.05 -8.78
C LEU A 167 -4.80 1.23 -8.42
N ASP A 168 -5.38 1.30 -7.22
CA ASP A 168 -6.03 2.50 -6.68
C ASP A 168 -5.03 3.65 -6.56
N ARG A 169 -3.84 3.39 -6.02
CA ARG A 169 -2.78 4.41 -5.93
C ARG A 169 -2.39 4.93 -7.31
N LEU A 170 -2.13 4.05 -8.28
CA LEU A 170 -1.79 4.43 -9.65
C LEU A 170 -2.93 5.16 -10.36
N ALA A 171 -4.18 4.78 -10.09
CA ALA A 171 -5.36 5.43 -10.66
C ALA A 171 -5.61 6.82 -10.06
N HIS A 172 -5.25 7.06 -8.79
CA HIS A 172 -5.66 8.23 -8.01
C HIS A 172 -4.51 9.17 -7.64
N THR A 173 -3.23 8.80 -7.86
CA THR A 173 -2.09 9.66 -7.56
C THR A 173 -1.27 10.02 -8.79
N ASP A 174 -0.60 11.15 -8.74
CA ASP A 174 0.41 11.58 -9.71
C ASP A 174 1.74 10.85 -9.43
N SER A 175 2.30 10.19 -10.42
CA SER A 175 3.50 9.35 -10.27
C SER A 175 4.77 10.12 -9.92
N LEU A 176 4.86 11.40 -10.31
CA LEU A 176 6.03 12.23 -10.02
C LEU A 176 6.00 12.78 -8.60
N THR A 177 4.86 13.33 -8.18
CA THR A 177 4.75 14.07 -6.92
C THR A 177 4.15 13.26 -5.78
N GLY A 178 3.47 12.16 -6.10
CA GLY A 178 2.71 11.32 -5.17
C GLY A 178 1.49 12.01 -4.55
N LEU A 179 1.14 13.24 -4.97
CA LEU A 179 -0.13 13.88 -4.61
C LEU A 179 -1.29 13.16 -5.32
N TYR A 180 -2.51 13.44 -4.91
CA TYR A 180 -3.65 13.01 -5.70
C TYR A 180 -3.58 13.57 -7.12
N ASN A 181 -4.13 12.88 -8.09
CA ASN A 181 -4.27 13.36 -9.46
C ASN A 181 -5.65 13.97 -9.69
N ARG A 182 -5.85 14.61 -10.84
CA ARG A 182 -7.11 15.23 -11.25
C ARG A 182 -8.30 14.26 -11.18
N ARG A 183 -8.10 12.96 -11.57
CA ARG A 183 -9.17 11.94 -11.59
C ARG A 183 -9.75 11.68 -10.20
N TYR A 184 -8.91 11.72 -9.16
CA TYR A 184 -9.38 11.60 -7.78
C TYR A 184 -10.01 12.88 -7.27
N TRP A 185 -9.42 14.04 -7.60
CA TRP A 185 -9.77 15.33 -7.00
C TRP A 185 -11.12 15.89 -7.49
N GLU A 186 -11.43 15.77 -8.79
CA GLU A 186 -12.69 16.29 -9.35
C GLU A 186 -13.94 15.67 -8.68
N PRO A 187 -14.07 14.34 -8.55
CA PRO A 187 -15.19 13.73 -7.80
C PRO A 187 -15.25 14.14 -6.34
N GLU A 188 -14.10 14.36 -5.68
CA GLU A 188 -14.08 14.82 -4.29
C GLU A 188 -14.63 16.25 -4.19
N LEU A 189 -14.29 17.15 -5.11
CA LEU A 189 -14.88 18.49 -5.13
C LEU A 189 -16.40 18.44 -5.25
N GLU A 190 -16.93 17.66 -6.19
CA GLU A 190 -18.38 17.46 -6.33
C GLU A 190 -19.01 16.90 -5.05
N ARG A 191 -18.37 15.95 -4.41
CA ARG A 191 -18.82 15.38 -3.13
C ARG A 191 -18.91 16.46 -2.04
N TYR A 192 -17.93 17.37 -1.94
CA TYR A 192 -17.97 18.45 -0.96
C TYR A 192 -19.04 19.51 -1.30
N VAL A 193 -19.31 19.76 -2.57
CA VAL A 193 -20.45 20.57 -3.01
C VAL A 193 -21.78 19.98 -2.52
N GLU A 194 -21.97 18.66 -2.68
CA GLU A 194 -23.17 17.97 -2.21
C GLU A 194 -23.27 17.94 -0.66
N LEU A 195 -22.15 17.77 0.03
CA LEU A 195 -22.10 17.87 1.50
C LEU A 195 -22.49 19.27 1.97
N TYR A 196 -22.02 20.31 1.30
CA TYR A 196 -22.46 21.68 1.61
C TYR A 196 -23.95 21.88 1.36
N LYS A 197 -24.48 21.44 0.24
CA LYS A 197 -25.92 21.56 -0.07
C LYS A 197 -26.78 20.92 1.03
N ARG A 198 -26.36 19.76 1.54
CA ARG A 198 -27.14 18.97 2.51
C ARG A 198 -26.92 19.38 3.96
N TYR A 199 -25.67 19.60 4.35
CA TYR A 199 -25.28 19.76 5.76
C TYR A 199 -24.73 21.15 6.09
N ARG A 200 -24.52 22.01 5.09
CA ARG A 200 -23.93 23.35 5.24
C ARG A 200 -22.48 23.32 5.78
N HIS A 201 -21.74 22.22 5.57
CA HIS A 201 -20.32 22.12 5.86
C HIS A 201 -19.53 22.97 4.88
N PRO A 202 -18.87 24.05 5.32
CA PRO A 202 -18.11 24.91 4.43
C PRO A 202 -16.83 24.19 3.95
N PHE A 203 -16.31 24.61 2.83
CA PHE A 203 -15.01 24.16 2.33
C PHE A 203 -14.38 25.22 1.44
N ALA A 204 -13.09 25.14 1.20
CA ALA A 204 -12.40 26.06 0.31
C ALA A 204 -11.45 25.32 -0.63
N ILE A 205 -11.14 25.92 -1.78
CA ILE A 205 -10.18 25.43 -2.74
C ILE A 205 -9.06 26.44 -2.97
N LEU A 206 -7.84 25.94 -3.10
CA LEU A 206 -6.65 26.70 -3.45
C LEU A 206 -6.12 26.17 -4.78
N MET A 207 -5.85 27.05 -5.72
CA MET A 207 -5.17 26.76 -6.98
C MET A 207 -3.79 27.42 -6.95
N LEU A 208 -2.76 26.65 -7.27
CA LEU A 208 -1.37 27.10 -7.28
C LEU A 208 -0.75 26.76 -8.63
N ASP A 209 0.16 27.63 -9.06
CA ASP A 209 0.91 27.43 -10.31
C ASP A 209 2.29 28.07 -10.19
N PHE A 210 3.30 27.44 -10.79
CA PHE A 210 4.63 28.01 -10.87
C PHE A 210 4.69 29.20 -11.82
N ASP A 211 5.31 30.28 -11.37
CA ASP A 211 5.41 31.48 -12.20
C ASP A 211 6.39 31.34 -13.37
N ASN A 212 7.35 30.42 -13.30
CA ASN A 212 8.46 30.33 -14.28
C ASN A 212 9.04 28.91 -14.43
N LEU A 213 8.22 27.85 -14.32
CA LEU A 213 8.69 26.48 -14.51
C LEU A 213 9.29 26.26 -15.90
N LYS A 214 8.72 26.88 -16.93
CA LYS A 214 9.26 26.79 -18.29
C LYS A 214 10.69 27.28 -18.35
N TRP A 215 11.01 28.42 -17.73
CA TRP A 215 12.38 28.92 -17.67
C TRP A 215 13.33 27.95 -16.94
N VAL A 216 12.88 27.29 -15.88
CA VAL A 216 13.65 26.27 -15.18
C VAL A 216 13.95 25.10 -16.13
N ASN A 217 12.95 24.61 -16.85
CA ASN A 217 13.09 23.53 -17.82
C ASN A 217 14.05 23.90 -18.96
N ASP A 218 13.86 25.08 -19.55
CA ASP A 218 14.65 25.53 -20.69
C ASP A 218 16.14 25.79 -20.30
N THR A 219 16.38 26.19 -19.04
CA THR A 219 17.74 26.55 -18.57
C THR A 219 18.48 25.37 -17.96
N PHE A 220 17.80 24.49 -17.23
CA PHE A 220 18.40 23.43 -16.40
C PHE A 220 17.95 22.03 -16.78
N GLY A 221 17.05 21.90 -17.76
CA GLY A 221 16.50 20.62 -18.23
C GLY A 221 15.27 20.17 -17.43
N HIS A 222 14.50 19.24 -18.01
CA HIS A 222 13.25 18.74 -17.44
C HIS A 222 13.43 18.10 -16.06
N ALA A 223 14.53 17.40 -15.80
CA ALA A 223 14.81 16.82 -14.48
C ALA A 223 14.87 17.87 -13.35
N ALA A 224 15.30 19.10 -13.67
CA ALA A 224 15.28 20.20 -12.71
C ALA A 224 13.86 20.69 -12.45
N GLY A 225 13.02 20.76 -13.48
CA GLY A 225 11.60 21.07 -13.35
C GLY A 225 10.86 20.02 -12.54
N ASP A 226 11.12 18.74 -12.79
CA ASP A 226 10.54 17.63 -12.01
C ASP A 226 10.90 17.74 -10.53
N THR A 227 12.16 18.06 -10.23
CA THR A 227 12.61 18.28 -8.86
C THR A 227 11.89 19.49 -8.21
N ALA A 228 11.63 20.55 -8.98
CA ALA A 228 10.87 21.70 -8.50
C ALA A 228 9.41 21.34 -8.18
N LEU A 229 8.76 20.53 -9.03
CA LEU A 229 7.39 20.05 -8.81
C LEU A 229 7.29 19.16 -7.57
N VAL A 230 8.24 18.24 -7.38
CA VAL A 230 8.32 17.39 -6.18
C VAL A 230 8.53 18.23 -4.92
N HIS A 231 9.36 19.27 -5.02
CA HIS A 231 9.57 20.20 -3.90
C HIS A 231 8.29 20.95 -3.52
N LEU A 232 7.54 21.48 -4.48
CA LEU A 232 6.25 22.12 -4.22
C LEU A 232 5.28 21.15 -3.54
N ALA A 233 5.17 19.94 -4.05
CA ALA A 233 4.33 18.90 -3.45
C ALA A 233 4.70 18.62 -1.99
N THR A 234 5.99 18.57 -1.67
CA THR A 234 6.50 18.40 -0.30
C THR A 234 6.09 19.58 0.59
N VAL A 235 6.29 20.79 0.13
CA VAL A 235 5.90 21.99 0.87
C VAL A 235 4.39 22.06 1.07
N MET A 236 3.59 21.68 0.07
CA MET A 236 2.14 21.58 0.20
C MET A 236 1.74 20.64 1.33
N ARG A 237 2.25 19.40 1.33
CA ARG A 237 1.97 18.40 2.39
C ARG A 237 2.33 18.89 3.78
N MET A 238 3.45 19.57 3.93
CA MET A 238 3.89 20.15 5.21
C MET A 238 3.04 21.36 5.64
N SER A 239 2.29 21.95 4.70
CA SER A 239 1.52 23.17 4.91
C SER A 239 0.02 22.94 5.11
N ILE A 240 -0.45 21.70 5.09
CA ILE A 240 -1.87 21.35 5.16
C ILE A 240 -2.11 20.32 6.27
N ARG A 241 -3.40 20.05 6.57
CA ARG A 241 -3.83 19.02 7.53
C ARG A 241 -4.01 17.69 6.82
N ASP A 242 -4.05 16.59 7.57
CA ASP A 242 -4.29 15.25 7.02
C ASP A 242 -5.63 15.08 6.31
N VAL A 243 -6.63 15.91 6.69
CA VAL A 243 -7.98 15.90 6.07
C VAL A 243 -8.05 16.72 4.78
N ASP A 244 -7.04 17.56 4.50
CA ASP A 244 -6.98 18.35 3.29
C ASP A 244 -6.51 17.49 2.11
N ILE A 245 -7.00 17.75 0.91
CA ILE A 245 -6.79 16.95 -0.28
C ILE A 245 -5.90 17.70 -1.29
N PRO A 246 -4.57 17.50 -1.25
CA PRO A 246 -3.66 18.10 -2.21
C PRO A 246 -3.62 17.29 -3.51
N CYS A 247 -3.59 17.98 -4.66
CA CYS A 247 -3.64 17.40 -5.99
C CYS A 247 -2.64 18.07 -6.93
N ARG A 248 -2.02 17.30 -7.82
CA ARG A 248 -1.44 17.81 -9.05
C ARG A 248 -2.47 17.70 -10.16
N PHE A 249 -3.00 18.83 -10.60
CA PHE A 249 -4.14 18.89 -11.52
C PHE A 249 -3.71 18.88 -12.98
N GLY A 250 -2.57 19.49 -13.29
CA GLY A 250 -1.96 19.58 -14.62
C GLY A 250 -0.45 19.61 -14.54
N GLY A 251 0.23 20.01 -15.60
CA GLY A 251 1.69 20.06 -15.68
C GLY A 251 2.36 20.77 -14.51
N ASP A 252 2.05 22.07 -14.32
CA ASP A 252 2.52 22.96 -13.26
C ASP A 252 1.39 23.45 -12.33
N GLU A 253 0.19 22.95 -12.52
CA GLU A 253 -1.00 23.32 -11.77
C GLU A 253 -1.25 22.35 -10.61
N PHE A 254 -1.45 22.91 -9.42
CA PHE A 254 -1.75 22.21 -8.20
C PHE A 254 -3.01 22.74 -7.54
N LEU A 255 -3.78 21.87 -6.92
CA LEU A 255 -4.99 22.21 -6.18
C LEU A 255 -4.95 21.67 -4.76
N ILE A 256 -5.63 22.34 -3.86
CA ILE A 256 -5.90 21.82 -2.50
C ILE A 256 -7.38 22.04 -2.23
N LEU A 257 -8.09 20.99 -1.82
CA LEU A 257 -9.43 21.06 -1.27
C LEU A 257 -9.31 21.00 0.25
N MET A 258 -9.88 21.99 0.95
CA MET A 258 -9.80 22.13 2.40
C MET A 258 -11.21 22.07 3.02
N PRO A 259 -11.59 20.95 3.63
CA PRO A 259 -12.81 20.85 4.41
C PRO A 259 -12.80 21.78 5.61
N GLU A 260 -13.99 22.27 6.01
CA GLU A 260 -14.19 23.13 7.18
C GLU A 260 -13.23 24.34 7.19
N ALA A 261 -13.03 24.95 6.01
CA ALA A 261 -12.14 26.09 5.84
C ALA A 261 -12.90 27.26 5.21
N ASP A 262 -12.65 28.45 5.74
CA ASP A 262 -13.13 29.73 5.20
C ASP A 262 -12.09 30.39 4.26
N LYS A 263 -12.46 31.48 3.69
CA LYS A 263 -11.61 32.27 2.77
C LYS A 263 -10.31 32.75 3.42
N ASN A 264 -10.32 33.05 4.72
CA ASN A 264 -9.13 33.51 5.42
C ASN A 264 -8.15 32.36 5.65
N ALA A 265 -8.66 31.21 6.08
CA ALA A 265 -7.86 30.02 6.32
C ALA A 265 -7.15 29.55 5.05
N ILE A 266 -7.85 29.48 3.92
CA ILE A 266 -7.26 29.04 2.64
C ILE A 266 -6.22 30.03 2.13
N GLN A 267 -6.45 31.34 2.27
CA GLN A 267 -5.48 32.35 1.88
C GLN A 267 -4.21 32.31 2.75
N MET A 268 -4.34 32.03 4.05
CA MET A 268 -3.17 31.85 4.91
C MET A 268 -2.32 30.66 4.47
N VAL A 269 -2.95 29.55 4.08
CA VAL A 269 -2.24 28.38 3.55
C VAL A 269 -1.52 28.74 2.24
N GLY A 270 -2.19 29.41 1.30
CA GLY A 270 -1.60 29.85 0.05
C GLY A 270 -0.37 30.74 0.25
N ARG A 271 -0.45 31.73 1.16
CA ARG A 271 0.69 32.59 1.52
C ARG A 271 1.83 31.77 2.13
N ARG A 272 1.54 30.88 3.07
CA ARG A 272 2.55 30.01 3.72
C ARG A 272 3.32 29.17 2.71
N ILE A 273 2.62 28.55 1.76
CA ILE A 273 3.22 27.76 0.68
C ILE A 273 4.09 28.66 -0.21
N SER A 274 3.55 29.77 -0.70
CA SER A 274 4.26 30.69 -1.59
C SER A 274 5.52 31.27 -0.93
N GLU A 275 5.46 31.66 0.35
CA GLU A 275 6.61 32.14 1.10
C GLU A 275 7.65 31.05 1.34
N SER A 276 7.23 29.83 1.66
CA SER A 276 8.14 28.70 1.90
C SER A 276 8.91 28.36 0.63
N ILE A 277 8.25 28.32 -0.52
CA ILE A 277 8.90 28.11 -1.82
C ILE A 277 9.87 29.25 -2.13
N HIS A 278 9.48 30.50 -1.91
CA HIS A 278 10.32 31.67 -2.20
C HIS A 278 11.59 31.72 -1.33
N LYS A 279 11.48 31.36 -0.04
CA LYS A 279 12.61 31.35 0.91
C LYS A 279 13.59 30.20 0.66
N THR A 280 13.17 29.15 -0.01
CA THR A 280 14.02 27.97 -0.28
C THR A 280 14.97 28.27 -1.44
N ARG A 281 16.29 28.17 -1.18
CA ARG A 281 17.31 28.19 -2.23
C ARG A 281 17.33 26.82 -2.89
N PHE A 282 16.77 26.76 -4.06
CA PHE A 282 16.66 25.52 -4.81
C PHE A 282 17.95 25.28 -5.61
N LYS A 283 18.59 24.13 -5.38
CA LYS A 283 19.84 23.76 -6.07
C LYS A 283 19.51 23.21 -7.44
N LEU A 284 19.89 23.92 -8.49
CA LEU A 284 19.72 23.54 -9.88
C LEU A 284 21.11 23.29 -10.50
N GLY A 285 21.56 22.05 -10.50
CA GLY A 285 22.90 21.71 -10.92
C GLY A 285 23.99 22.34 -10.04
N ARG A 286 24.80 23.25 -10.62
CA ARG A 286 25.82 24.03 -9.91
C ARG A 286 25.34 25.39 -9.41
N SER A 287 24.12 25.81 -9.78
CA SER A 287 23.52 27.09 -9.45
C SER A 287 22.41 26.95 -8.41
N PHE A 288 22.03 28.08 -7.83
CA PHE A 288 20.87 28.17 -6.96
C PHE A 288 19.86 29.16 -7.57
N ALA A 289 18.58 28.81 -7.58
CA ALA A 289 17.50 29.69 -8.00
C ALA A 289 16.45 29.78 -6.90
N SER A 290 15.72 30.91 -6.87
CA SER A 290 14.52 31.07 -6.08
C SER A 290 13.31 30.74 -6.98
N LEU A 291 12.50 29.78 -6.57
CA LEU A 291 11.27 29.43 -7.23
C LEU A 291 10.15 30.35 -6.72
N GLN A 292 9.17 30.61 -7.57
CA GLN A 292 8.01 31.42 -7.21
C GLN A 292 6.74 30.69 -7.62
N VAL A 293 5.73 30.81 -6.76
CA VAL A 293 4.40 30.22 -6.96
C VAL A 293 3.35 31.31 -6.75
N SER A 294 2.43 31.43 -7.68
CA SER A 294 1.22 32.22 -7.56
C SER A 294 0.06 31.34 -7.12
N PHE A 295 -0.92 31.93 -6.44
CA PHE A 295 -2.11 31.21 -6.02
C PHE A 295 -3.36 32.04 -6.12
N GLY A 296 -4.49 31.38 -6.34
CA GLY A 296 -5.85 31.91 -6.23
C GLY A 296 -6.68 30.96 -5.35
N SER A 297 -7.73 31.45 -4.76
CA SER A 297 -8.57 30.68 -3.83
C SER A 297 -10.05 31.02 -4.00
N ALA A 298 -10.91 30.03 -3.70
CA ALA A 298 -12.35 30.27 -3.58
C ALA A 298 -12.89 29.46 -2.38
N ALA A 299 -13.90 30.02 -1.70
CA ALA A 299 -14.53 29.42 -0.53
C ALA A 299 -16.03 29.21 -0.76
N CYS A 300 -16.55 28.09 -0.36
CA CYS A 300 -17.98 27.79 -0.32
C CYS A 300 -18.51 28.04 1.10
N PRO A 301 -19.54 28.89 1.27
CA PRO A 301 -20.41 29.45 0.24
C PRO A 301 -20.02 30.85 -0.28
N GLU A 302 -19.01 31.50 0.26
CA GLU A 302 -18.73 32.93 0.06
C GLU A 302 -18.56 33.32 -1.43
N ASP A 303 -17.86 32.45 -2.20
CA ASP A 303 -17.55 32.69 -3.61
C ASP A 303 -18.43 31.87 -4.56
N GLY A 304 -19.30 31.02 -4.02
CA GLY A 304 -20.23 30.19 -4.76
C GLY A 304 -20.50 28.85 -4.05
N SER A 305 -21.45 28.06 -4.59
CA SER A 305 -21.82 26.75 -4.07
C SER A 305 -21.87 25.67 -5.16
N ASP A 306 -21.16 25.91 -6.24
CA ASP A 306 -21.05 25.03 -7.41
C ASP A 306 -19.58 24.88 -7.78
N ALA A 307 -19.19 23.65 -8.16
CA ALA A 307 -17.78 23.32 -8.44
C ALA A 307 -17.16 24.17 -9.54
N GLU A 308 -17.89 24.38 -10.65
CA GLU A 308 -17.42 25.15 -11.79
C GLU A 308 -17.24 26.64 -11.44
N VAL A 309 -18.16 27.17 -10.64
CA VAL A 309 -18.09 28.57 -10.16
C VAL A 309 -16.86 28.75 -9.28
N LEU A 310 -16.64 27.86 -8.31
CA LEU A 310 -15.50 27.93 -7.39
C LEU A 310 -14.16 27.81 -8.14
N LEU A 311 -14.05 26.87 -9.07
CA LEU A 311 -12.85 26.74 -9.91
C LEU A 311 -12.58 28.01 -10.71
N ARG A 312 -13.60 28.59 -11.35
CA ARG A 312 -13.45 29.82 -12.12
C ARG A 312 -13.03 30.98 -11.27
N VAL A 313 -13.56 31.12 -10.04
CA VAL A 313 -13.14 32.18 -9.11
C VAL A 313 -11.68 32.02 -8.71
N ALA A 314 -11.27 30.79 -8.34
CA ALA A 314 -9.88 30.50 -7.97
C ALA A 314 -8.92 30.80 -9.14
N ASP A 315 -9.26 30.35 -10.35
CA ASP A 315 -8.47 30.62 -11.57
C ASP A 315 -8.33 32.10 -11.86
N THR A 316 -9.43 32.86 -11.78
CA THR A 316 -9.40 34.34 -11.97
C THR A 316 -8.45 34.99 -10.97
N MET A 317 -8.52 34.64 -9.70
CA MET A 317 -7.63 35.18 -8.67
C MET A 317 -6.15 34.76 -8.91
N LEU A 318 -5.89 33.54 -9.37
CA LEU A 318 -4.55 33.10 -9.75
C LEU A 318 -3.99 33.91 -10.92
N TYR A 319 -4.81 34.13 -11.94
CA TYR A 319 -4.43 34.95 -13.10
C TYR A 319 -4.09 36.38 -12.69
N GLU A 320 -4.93 37.04 -11.86
CA GLU A 320 -4.68 38.39 -11.34
C GLU A 320 -3.38 38.45 -10.52
N ALA A 321 -3.10 37.43 -9.70
CA ALA A 321 -1.85 37.33 -8.93
C ALA A 321 -0.63 37.28 -9.87
N LYS A 322 -0.67 36.45 -10.93
CA LYS A 322 0.38 36.38 -11.94
C LYS A 322 0.61 37.70 -12.68
N GLU A 323 -0.46 38.37 -13.13
CA GLU A 323 -0.36 39.66 -13.83
C GLU A 323 0.21 40.74 -12.92
N SER A 324 -0.18 40.79 -11.65
CA SER A 324 0.35 41.74 -10.68
C SER A 324 1.86 41.55 -10.45
N LYS A 325 2.37 40.32 -10.43
CA LYS A 325 3.80 40.02 -10.32
C LYS A 325 4.56 40.45 -11.58
N LYS A 326 4.03 40.18 -12.78
CA LYS A 326 4.64 40.59 -14.06
C LYS A 326 4.81 42.12 -14.13
N LYS A 327 3.77 42.87 -13.76
CA LYS A 327 3.81 44.34 -13.73
C LYS A 327 4.88 44.88 -12.76
N ARG A 328 5.01 44.28 -11.57
CA ARG A 328 6.05 44.68 -10.60
C ARG A 328 7.47 44.41 -11.13
N LEU A 329 7.68 43.27 -11.78
CA LEU A 329 8.99 42.93 -12.38
C LEU A 329 9.35 43.86 -13.54
N SER A 330 8.39 44.26 -14.38
CA SER A 330 8.61 45.21 -15.49
C SER A 330 8.84 46.65 -15.02
N SER A 331 8.31 47.03 -13.84
CA SER A 331 8.51 48.38 -13.28
C SER A 331 9.80 48.54 -12.47
N THR A 332 10.50 47.40 -12.16
CA THR A 332 11.79 47.38 -11.42
C THR A 332 12.98 47.13 -12.34
N ALA A 333 12.76 46.94 -13.63
CA ALA A 333 13.85 46.91 -14.61
C ALA A 333 14.32 48.35 -14.92
N PRO A 334 15.62 48.68 -14.76
CA PRO A 334 16.15 50.02 -14.99
C PRO A 334 16.13 50.40 -16.47
#